data_218899f94da66735a139644c9afb6ade
#
_entry.id   218899f94da66735a139644c9afb6ade
#
_cell.length_a   1.000
_cell.length_b   1.000
_cell.length_c   1.000
_cell.angle_alpha   90.00
_cell.angle_beta   90.00
_cell.angle_gamma   90.00
#
_symmetry.space_group_name_H-M   'P 1'
#
loop_
_entity.id
_entity.type
_entity.pdbx_description
1 polymer ?
#
loop_
_entity_poly.entity_id
_entity_poly.type
_entity_poly.pdbx_seq_one_letter_code
_entity_poly.pdbx_strand_id
1 'polypeptide(L)'
;MAYTLGGKVGHAAELSEYGKAKVAFDTTSKLLKGIGANEICWMSHTDYVTELPEGFRIIGKTPTCPAAAIECEAKGFYGVQFHPEVNHTPKGSALIKNFLFEVCGCKGDWTMTNYIEDQIKKSASRLATARLCAPSP
;
A
#
# COMPACT_ATOMS: atom_id res chain seq x y z
N MET A 1 10.49 -1.21 4.71
CA MET A 1 10.80 -0.58 3.41
C MET A 1 11.90 0.48 3.55
N ALA A 2 11.67 1.61 4.24
CA ALA A 2 12.66 2.70 4.32
C ALA A 2 14.05 2.22 4.79
N TYR A 3 14.13 1.51 5.91
CA TYR A 3 15.38 0.97 6.45
C TYR A 3 16.11 0.05 5.46
N THR A 4 15.40 -0.89 4.84
CA THR A 4 15.98 -1.85 3.88
C THR A 4 16.55 -1.18 2.63
N LEU A 5 16.04 0.01 2.28
CA LEU A 5 16.45 0.80 1.11
C LEU A 5 17.51 1.87 1.45
N GLY A 6 18.07 1.84 2.67
CA GLY A 6 19.15 2.74 3.08
C GLY A 6 18.68 4.02 3.82
N GLY A 7 17.40 4.14 4.10
CA GLY A 7 16.88 5.18 4.98
C GLY A 7 17.09 4.85 6.46
N LYS A 8 16.75 5.79 7.34
CA LYS A 8 16.81 5.59 8.79
C LYS A 8 15.42 5.65 9.42
N VAL A 9 15.23 4.83 10.43
CA VAL A 9 14.03 4.80 11.27
C VAL A 9 14.42 5.15 12.70
N GLY A 10 13.73 6.10 13.29
CA GLY A 10 13.91 6.52 14.66
C GLY A 10 12.75 6.07 15.54
N HIS A 11 13.06 5.90 16.81
CA HIS A 11 12.10 5.63 17.86
C HIS A 11 12.08 6.84 18.80
N ALA A 12 10.96 7.52 18.89
CA ALA A 12 10.78 8.59 19.85
C ALA A 12 9.36 8.52 20.42
N ALA A 13 9.27 8.10 21.66
CA ALA A 13 7.98 7.98 22.36
C ALA A 13 7.20 9.31 22.38
N GLU A 14 7.89 10.43 22.45
CA GLU A 14 7.33 11.78 22.43
C GLU A 14 6.70 12.20 21.09
N LEU A 15 7.10 11.55 19.99
CA LEU A 15 6.60 11.79 18.63
C LEU A 15 5.65 10.69 18.15
N SER A 16 5.24 9.81 19.07
CA SER A 16 4.26 8.75 18.77
C SER A 16 2.90 9.34 18.43
N GLU A 17 2.27 8.81 17.39
CA GLU A 17 0.94 9.22 16.99
C GLU A 17 -0.04 8.06 17.09
N TYR A 18 -1.10 8.24 17.86
CA TYR A 18 -2.19 7.28 18.02
C TYR A 18 -3.54 7.98 17.84
N GLY A 19 -4.38 7.39 16.97
CA GLY A 19 -5.69 7.94 16.69
C GLY A 19 -5.72 8.84 15.45
N LYS A 20 -6.64 9.81 15.45
CA LYS A 20 -6.86 10.70 14.31
C LYS A 20 -5.80 11.80 14.24
N ALA A 21 -5.07 11.87 13.14
CA ALA A 21 -4.13 12.95 12.85
C ALA A 21 -4.47 13.61 11.52
N LYS A 22 -4.22 14.92 11.43
CA LYS A 22 -4.37 15.69 10.18
C LYS A 22 -3.08 15.60 9.40
N VAL A 23 -3.12 14.96 8.24
CA VAL A 23 -1.98 14.82 7.34
C VAL A 23 -2.06 15.89 6.26
N ALA A 24 -0.97 16.64 6.07
CA ALA A 24 -0.80 17.56 4.96
C ALA A 24 -0.15 16.82 3.79
N PHE A 25 -0.85 16.75 2.65
CA PHE A 25 -0.45 16.00 1.46
C PHE A 25 0.06 16.89 0.32
N ASP A 26 1.08 16.40 -0.39
CA ASP A 26 1.48 16.90 -1.70
C ASP A 26 0.65 16.22 -2.78
N THR A 27 -0.40 16.90 -3.24
CA THR A 27 -1.37 16.38 -4.20
C THR A 27 -0.83 16.19 -5.62
N THR A 28 0.45 16.43 -5.85
CA THR A 28 1.11 16.13 -7.15
C THR A 28 1.39 14.64 -7.35
N SER A 29 1.35 13.85 -6.27
CA SER A 29 1.53 12.39 -6.32
C SER A 29 0.34 11.69 -6.97
N LYS A 30 0.62 10.70 -7.82
CA LYS A 30 -0.41 9.81 -8.40
C LYS A 30 -1.21 9.07 -7.32
N LEU A 31 -0.54 8.69 -6.21
CA LEU A 31 -1.19 8.05 -5.08
C LEU A 31 -2.30 8.91 -4.47
N LEU A 32 -2.17 10.23 -4.56
CA LEU A 32 -3.05 11.22 -3.93
C LEU A 32 -4.05 11.85 -4.90
N LYS A 33 -4.22 11.29 -6.09
CA LYS A 33 -5.17 11.76 -7.09
C LYS A 33 -6.60 11.83 -6.52
N GLY A 34 -7.22 13.01 -6.53
CA GLY A 34 -8.56 13.24 -5.98
C GLY A 34 -8.64 13.22 -4.44
N ILE A 35 -7.50 13.24 -3.75
CA ILE A 35 -7.40 13.38 -2.30
C ILE A 35 -7.04 14.83 -1.98
N GLY A 36 -7.67 15.39 -0.96
CA GLY A 36 -7.44 16.78 -0.55
C GLY A 36 -6.03 17.01 0.03
N ALA A 37 -5.58 18.27 -0.01
CA ALA A 37 -4.28 18.63 0.54
C ALA A 37 -4.18 18.47 2.08
N ASN A 38 -5.31 18.29 2.77
CA ASN A 38 -5.37 18.07 4.21
C ASN A 38 -6.48 17.06 4.51
N GLU A 39 -6.12 15.88 5.00
CA GLU A 39 -7.07 14.82 5.31
C GLU A 39 -6.84 14.24 6.70
N ILE A 40 -7.88 13.70 7.29
CA ILE A 40 -7.77 12.97 8.56
C ILE A 40 -7.36 11.53 8.24
N CYS A 41 -6.29 11.07 8.89
CA CYS A 41 -5.81 9.70 8.81
C CYS A 41 -5.69 9.09 10.21
N TRP A 42 -5.83 7.77 10.30
CA TRP A 42 -5.63 7.03 11.54
C TRP A 42 -4.18 6.63 11.70
N MET A 43 -3.54 7.12 12.76
CA MET A 43 -2.17 6.78 13.11
C MET A 43 -2.13 5.73 14.22
N SER A 44 -1.12 4.88 14.19
CA SER A 44 -0.81 3.91 15.26
C SER A 44 0.66 3.52 15.14
N HIS A 45 1.56 4.43 15.57
CA HIS A 45 3.00 4.19 15.47
C HIS A 45 3.78 4.92 16.56
N THR A 46 4.94 4.35 16.88
CA THR A 46 5.98 4.94 17.73
C THR A 46 7.24 5.23 16.90
N ASP A 47 7.53 4.34 15.95
CA ASP A 47 8.65 4.48 15.05
C ASP A 47 8.26 5.33 13.84
N TYR A 48 9.19 6.11 13.31
CA TYR A 48 8.99 6.94 12.13
C TYR A 48 10.27 7.03 11.29
N VAL A 49 10.12 7.36 10.02
CA VAL A 49 11.25 7.54 9.11
C VAL A 49 11.92 8.90 9.40
N THR A 50 13.18 8.85 9.83
CA THR A 50 14.00 10.04 10.13
C THR A 50 14.81 10.51 8.94
N GLU A 51 15.29 9.59 8.12
CA GLU A 51 16.00 9.89 6.88
C GLU A 51 15.41 9.08 5.73
N LEU A 52 15.10 9.73 4.62
CA LEU A 52 14.56 9.05 3.44
C LEU A 52 15.65 8.25 2.74
N PRO A 53 15.30 7.11 2.13
CA PRO A 53 16.18 6.46 1.18
C PRO A 53 16.41 7.32 -0.06
N GLU A 54 17.50 7.07 -0.77
CA GLU A 54 17.84 7.79 -2.00
C GLU A 54 16.74 7.66 -3.07
N GLY A 55 16.36 8.80 -3.66
CA GLY A 55 15.32 8.90 -4.68
C GLY A 55 13.89 8.95 -4.13
N PHE A 56 13.71 8.94 -2.80
CA PHE A 56 12.40 9.14 -2.19
C PHE A 56 12.11 10.60 -1.91
N ARG A 57 10.83 10.97 -1.96
CA ARG A 57 10.34 12.28 -1.51
C ARG A 57 9.18 12.11 -0.54
N ILE A 58 8.96 13.12 0.29
CA ILE A 58 7.82 13.20 1.19
C ILE A 58 6.61 13.66 0.39
N ILE A 59 5.49 12.93 0.49
CA ILE A 59 4.21 13.29 -0.09
C ILE A 59 3.11 13.46 0.96
N GLY A 60 3.43 13.25 2.24
CA GLY A 60 2.51 13.50 3.34
C GLY A 60 3.27 13.70 4.65
N LYS A 61 2.81 14.64 5.48
CA LYS A 61 3.41 14.96 6.79
C LYS A 61 2.38 15.37 7.82
N THR A 62 2.69 15.14 9.09
CA THR A 62 2.02 15.74 10.23
C THR A 62 3.01 16.65 10.99
N PRO A 63 2.59 17.40 12.00
CA PRO A 63 3.50 18.18 12.85
C PRO A 63 4.56 17.31 13.55
N THR A 64 4.23 16.05 13.89
CA THR A 64 5.07 15.13 14.66
C THR A 64 5.68 14.03 13.81
N CYS A 65 5.11 13.70 12.64
CA CYS A 65 5.64 12.73 11.69
C CYS A 65 5.99 13.40 10.36
N PRO A 66 7.26 13.79 10.13
CA PRO A 66 7.68 14.48 8.91
C PRO A 66 7.53 13.66 7.64
N ALA A 67 7.54 12.32 7.74
CA ALA A 67 7.46 11.38 6.64
C ALA A 67 6.24 10.45 6.79
N ALA A 68 5.05 11.04 7.00
CA ALA A 68 3.80 10.28 7.12
C ALA A 68 3.39 9.57 5.82
N ALA A 69 3.83 10.07 4.67
CA ALA A 69 3.76 9.39 3.38
C ALA A 69 4.96 9.74 2.52
N ILE A 70 5.53 8.74 1.85
CA ILE A 70 6.73 8.85 1.02
C ILE A 70 6.54 8.11 -0.30
N GLU A 71 7.22 8.55 -1.34
CA GLU A 71 7.25 7.84 -2.61
C GLU A 71 8.59 7.91 -3.31
N CYS A 72 8.86 6.90 -4.14
CA CYS A 72 9.86 6.90 -5.19
C CYS A 72 9.18 6.44 -6.48
N GLU A 73 8.67 7.38 -7.28
CA GLU A 73 7.90 7.09 -8.49
C GLU A 73 8.73 6.28 -9.49
N ALA A 74 10.01 6.58 -9.66
CA ALA A 74 10.90 5.86 -10.56
C ALA A 74 11.06 4.37 -10.23
N LYS A 75 10.91 4.00 -8.95
CA LYS A 75 10.99 2.61 -8.49
C LYS A 75 9.60 2.00 -8.23
N GLY A 76 8.51 2.76 -8.37
CA GLY A 76 7.16 2.31 -8.06
C GLY A 76 6.91 2.05 -6.57
N PHE A 77 7.69 2.68 -5.68
CA PHE A 77 7.57 2.49 -4.24
C PHE A 77 6.79 3.62 -3.58
N TYR A 78 5.78 3.23 -2.82
CA TYR A 78 4.94 4.14 -2.04
C TYR A 78 4.81 3.60 -0.62
N GLY A 79 4.92 4.47 0.36
CA GLY A 79 4.81 4.10 1.78
C GLY A 79 3.97 5.12 2.53
N VAL A 80 3.12 4.62 3.41
CA VAL A 80 2.32 5.43 4.33
C VAL A 80 2.52 4.95 5.75
N GLN A 81 2.50 5.86 6.70
CA GLN A 81 2.65 5.60 8.13
C GLN A 81 1.30 5.36 8.80
N PHE A 82 0.23 5.88 8.22
CA PHE A 82 -1.14 5.73 8.68
C PHE A 82 -1.80 4.48 8.10
N HIS A 83 -2.97 4.13 8.63
CA HIS A 83 -3.79 3.00 8.21
C HIS A 83 -4.84 3.45 7.19
N PRO A 84 -4.65 3.21 5.88
CA PRO A 84 -5.63 3.55 4.86
C PRO A 84 -6.83 2.59 4.83
N GLU A 85 -6.69 1.38 5.41
CA GLU A 85 -7.71 0.32 5.36
C GLU A 85 -8.82 0.51 6.39
N VAL A 86 -8.63 1.36 7.40
CA VAL A 86 -9.61 1.52 8.47
C VAL A 86 -10.63 2.63 8.17
N ASN A 87 -11.83 2.52 8.71
CA ASN A 87 -12.91 3.49 8.55
C ASN A 87 -12.58 4.89 9.09
N HIS A 88 -11.61 4.98 10.00
CA HIS A 88 -11.16 6.24 10.59
C HIS A 88 -10.24 7.06 9.65
N THR A 89 -9.90 6.51 8.49
CA THR A 89 -9.24 7.22 7.38
C THR A 89 -10.23 7.37 6.23
N PRO A 90 -11.04 8.45 6.18
CA PRO A 90 -12.18 8.56 5.26
C PRO A 90 -11.80 8.44 3.76
N LYS A 91 -10.60 8.88 3.40
CA LYS A 91 -10.09 8.79 2.02
C LYS A 91 -9.21 7.57 1.77
N GLY A 92 -9.10 6.65 2.74
CA GLY A 92 -8.22 5.48 2.65
C GLY A 92 -8.55 4.55 1.48
N SER A 93 -9.84 4.27 1.25
CA SER A 93 -10.27 3.46 0.10
C SER A 93 -9.92 4.11 -1.25
N ALA A 94 -9.97 5.44 -1.35
CA ALA A 94 -9.57 6.16 -2.56
C ALA A 94 -8.05 6.05 -2.77
N LEU A 95 -7.26 6.14 -1.70
CA LEU A 95 -5.81 5.97 -1.74
C LEU A 95 -5.42 4.55 -2.19
N ILE A 96 -6.06 3.52 -1.64
CA ILE A 96 -5.83 2.13 -2.06
C ILE A 96 -6.20 1.94 -3.53
N LYS A 97 -7.33 2.50 -3.99
CA LYS A 97 -7.72 2.47 -5.41
C LYS A 97 -6.68 3.14 -6.30
N ASN A 98 -6.19 4.32 -5.93
CA ASN A 98 -5.15 5.01 -6.68
C ASN A 98 -3.88 4.16 -6.77
N PHE A 99 -3.47 3.51 -5.68
CA PHE A 99 -2.33 2.61 -5.72
C PHE A 99 -2.55 1.46 -6.72
N LEU A 100 -3.70 0.80 -6.68
CA LEU A 100 -3.99 -0.34 -7.57
C LEU A 100 -4.10 0.09 -9.04
N PHE A 101 -4.82 1.16 -9.33
CA PHE A 101 -5.15 1.52 -10.71
C PHE A 101 -4.17 2.52 -11.33
N GLU A 102 -3.74 3.56 -10.59
CA GLU A 102 -2.88 4.61 -11.14
C GLU A 102 -1.38 4.25 -11.01
N VAL A 103 -1.00 3.50 -9.96
CA VAL A 103 0.39 3.10 -9.73
C VAL A 103 0.67 1.73 -10.32
N CYS A 104 -0.11 0.71 -9.95
CA CYS A 104 0.11 -0.68 -10.38
C CYS A 104 -0.50 -0.99 -11.75
N GLY A 105 -1.38 -0.13 -12.30
CA GLY A 105 -2.03 -0.35 -13.58
C GLY A 105 -2.97 -1.55 -13.60
N CYS A 106 -3.51 -1.95 -12.45
CA CYS A 106 -4.47 -3.04 -12.36
C CYS A 106 -5.73 -2.70 -13.18
N LYS A 107 -6.25 -3.68 -13.90
CA LYS A 107 -7.45 -3.51 -14.76
C LYS A 107 -8.76 -3.72 -14.01
N GLY A 108 -8.71 -4.27 -12.78
CA GLY A 108 -9.91 -4.58 -12.00
C GLY A 108 -10.71 -5.77 -12.58
N ASP A 109 -10.05 -6.62 -13.36
CA ASP A 109 -10.62 -7.77 -14.04
C ASP A 109 -10.63 -9.04 -13.16
N TRP A 110 -10.02 -8.98 -11.99
CA TRP A 110 -10.12 -10.05 -11.03
C TRP A 110 -11.50 -10.04 -10.37
N THR A 111 -12.29 -11.07 -10.64
CA THR A 111 -13.59 -11.32 -10.01
C THR A 111 -13.65 -12.76 -9.53
N MET A 112 -14.52 -13.07 -8.57
CA MET A 112 -14.70 -14.45 -8.09
C MET A 112 -15.14 -15.37 -9.23
N THR A 113 -15.96 -14.89 -10.14
CA THR A 113 -16.41 -15.64 -11.32
C THR A 113 -15.22 -15.99 -12.22
N ASN A 114 -14.41 -15.01 -12.59
CA ASN A 114 -13.23 -15.23 -13.42
C ASN A 114 -12.23 -16.17 -12.74
N TYR A 115 -12.05 -16.03 -11.41
CA TYR A 115 -11.20 -16.92 -10.64
C TYR A 115 -11.69 -18.37 -10.69
N ILE A 116 -12.99 -18.62 -10.52
CA ILE A 116 -13.59 -19.96 -10.59
C ILE A 116 -13.36 -20.57 -11.98
N GLU A 117 -13.64 -19.82 -13.04
CA GLU A 117 -13.42 -20.29 -14.41
C GLU A 117 -11.95 -20.65 -14.69
N ASP A 118 -11.01 -19.80 -14.21
CA ASP A 118 -9.58 -20.06 -14.35
C ASP A 118 -9.12 -21.28 -13.54
N GLN A 119 -9.67 -21.49 -12.33
CA GLN A 119 -9.37 -22.69 -11.53
C GLN A 119 -9.93 -23.96 -12.16
N ILE A 120 -11.11 -23.91 -12.77
CA ILE A 120 -11.68 -25.04 -13.54
C ILE A 120 -10.75 -25.38 -14.71
N LYS A 121 -10.34 -24.41 -15.53
CA LYS A 121 -9.43 -24.60 -16.66
C LYS A 121 -8.08 -25.20 -16.21
N LYS A 122 -7.48 -24.65 -15.14
CA LYS A 122 -6.23 -25.16 -14.57
C LYS A 122 -6.33 -26.59 -14.07
N SER A 123 -7.44 -26.92 -13.38
CA SER A 123 -7.70 -28.26 -12.86
C SER A 123 -7.91 -29.26 -13.99
N ALA A 124 -8.71 -28.92 -15.00
CA ALA A 124 -8.91 -29.74 -16.18
C ALA A 124 -7.60 -30.02 -16.93
N SER A 125 -6.76 -28.98 -17.12
CA SER A 125 -5.45 -29.13 -17.75
C SER A 125 -4.51 -30.06 -16.96
N ARG A 126 -4.48 -29.95 -15.64
CA ARG A 126 -3.69 -30.83 -14.77
C ARG A 126 -4.15 -32.28 -14.83
N LEU A 127 -5.47 -32.53 -14.84
CA LEU A 127 -6.05 -33.88 -14.95
C LEU A 127 -5.78 -34.51 -16.31
N ALA A 128 -5.81 -33.71 -17.38
CA ALA A 128 -5.51 -34.19 -18.73
C ALA A 128 -4.05 -34.63 -18.90
N THR A 129 -3.12 -34.07 -18.09
CA THR A 129 -1.70 -34.42 -18.11
C THR A 129 -1.29 -35.42 -17.02
N ALA A 130 -2.14 -35.63 -16.02
CA ALA A 130 -1.85 -36.57 -14.95
C ALA A 130 -2.09 -38.02 -15.42
N ARG A 131 -1.04 -38.88 -15.38
CA ARG A 131 -1.22 -40.32 -15.43
C ARG A 131 -1.90 -40.75 -14.14
N LEU A 132 -3.14 -41.19 -14.24
CA LEU A 132 -3.83 -41.89 -13.15
C LEU A 132 -3.08 -43.22 -12.90
N CYS A 133 -2.23 -43.26 -11.89
CA CYS A 133 -1.74 -44.53 -11.36
C CYS A 133 -2.92 -45.17 -10.57
N ALA A 134 -3.71 -46.01 -11.24
CA ALA A 134 -4.61 -46.92 -10.52
C ALA A 134 -3.72 -47.91 -9.74
N PRO A 135 -3.99 -48.17 -8.48
CA PRO A 135 -3.33 -49.28 -7.79
C PRO A 135 -3.71 -50.55 -8.52
N SER A 136 -2.70 -51.34 -8.92
CA SER A 136 -2.92 -52.67 -9.46
C SER A 136 -3.61 -53.53 -8.39
N PRO A 137 -4.55 -54.40 -8.78
CA PRO A 137 -5.24 -55.29 -7.86
C PRO A 137 -4.29 -56.26 -7.15
#